data_d575c4b188b83ccba0580450546880f7
#
_entry.id   d575c4b188b83ccba0580450546880f7
#
_cell.length_a   1.000
_cell.length_b   1.000
_cell.length_c   1.000
_cell.angle_alpha   90.00
_cell.angle_beta   90.00
_cell.angle_gamma   90.00
#
_symmetry.space_group_name_H-M   'P 1'
#
loop_
_entity.id
_entity.type
_entity.pdbx_description
1 polymer ?
#
loop_
_entity_poly.entity_id
_entity_poly.type
_entity_poly.pdbx_seq_one_letter_code
_entity_poly.pdbx_strand_id
1 'polypeptide(L)'
;IKFTILLFTIVILVLVLFSYRSDKHGNLFWQVEKLIPHHPDSALVLLEKVRDINGLSLREKARYCLLWTESRDEAGLRHTSDSIISIATDYYRTTRGCYWPPKAWFYRGKVYEDMDQPSLALECYLRALEYEGENWDYEFWGRLYNQMGMLYAEQELYGKAMSFLRKASAQYQLLNDAAGQDRILTEVKKYEMLRDSIGSLSARESIYQITSRYDVRPIREDLSK
;
A
#
# COMPACT_ATOMS: atom_id res chain seq x y z
N ILE A 1 -33.11 -21.25 36.79
CA ILE A 1 -32.40 -19.97 36.98
C ILE A 1 -30.90 -20.19 37.26
N LYS A 2 -30.49 -21.00 38.27
CA LYS A 2 -29.08 -21.25 38.60
C LYS A 2 -28.33 -21.95 37.46
N PHE A 3 -28.95 -22.89 36.75
CA PHE A 3 -28.35 -23.61 35.62
C PHE A 3 -28.16 -22.69 34.38
N THR A 4 -29.13 -21.81 34.13
CA THR A 4 -29.05 -20.86 33.03
C THR A 4 -27.95 -19.80 33.26
N ILE A 5 -27.79 -19.35 34.52
CA ILE A 5 -26.70 -18.42 34.87
C ILE A 5 -25.34 -19.09 34.71
N LEU A 6 -25.18 -20.35 35.15
CA LEU A 6 -23.95 -21.11 34.99
C LEU A 6 -23.58 -21.31 33.50
N LEU A 7 -24.56 -21.65 32.67
CA LEU A 7 -24.33 -21.82 31.22
C LEU A 7 -23.87 -20.49 30.59
N PHE A 8 -24.51 -19.38 30.97
CA PHE A 8 -24.17 -18.06 30.45
C PHE A 8 -22.76 -17.62 30.88
N THR A 9 -22.35 -17.90 32.12
CA THR A 9 -20.99 -17.60 32.60
C THR A 9 -19.93 -18.44 31.86
N ILE A 10 -20.22 -19.73 31.58
CA ILE A 10 -19.31 -20.57 30.80
C ILE A 10 -19.19 -20.06 29.37
N VAL A 11 -20.27 -19.64 28.71
CA VAL A 11 -20.24 -19.09 27.37
C VAL A 11 -19.41 -17.80 27.32
N ILE A 12 -19.62 -16.90 28.31
CA ILE A 12 -18.82 -15.67 28.40
C ILE A 12 -17.34 -15.99 28.61
N LEU A 13 -17.01 -16.92 29.50
CA LEU A 13 -15.65 -17.35 29.77
C LEU A 13 -14.99 -17.93 28.50
N VAL A 14 -15.69 -18.77 27.75
CA VAL A 14 -15.23 -19.34 26.49
C VAL A 14 -15.00 -18.22 25.44
N LEU A 15 -15.92 -17.25 25.33
CA LEU A 15 -15.77 -16.10 24.43
C LEU A 15 -14.56 -15.22 24.81
N VAL A 16 -14.36 -14.98 26.11
CA VAL A 16 -13.20 -14.21 26.63
C VAL A 16 -11.90 -14.97 26.36
N LEU A 17 -11.86 -16.29 26.62
CA LEU A 17 -10.68 -17.11 26.33
C LEU A 17 -10.39 -17.19 24.82
N PHE A 18 -11.44 -17.24 23.99
CA PHE A 18 -11.30 -17.24 22.54
C PHE A 18 -10.77 -15.88 22.03
N SER A 19 -11.27 -14.78 22.58
CA SER A 19 -10.77 -13.42 22.28
C SER A 19 -9.32 -13.24 22.73
N TYR A 20 -8.97 -13.73 23.91
CA TYR A 20 -7.59 -13.66 24.43
C TYR A 20 -6.61 -14.51 23.60
N ARG A 21 -7.06 -15.65 23.08
CA ARG A 21 -6.26 -16.51 22.20
C ARG A 21 -6.09 -15.92 20.79
N SER A 22 -6.99 -15.02 20.39
CA SER A 22 -7.06 -14.46 19.04
C SER A 22 -6.00 -13.39 18.72
N ASP A 23 -5.28 -12.83 19.71
CA ASP A 23 -4.32 -11.76 19.47
C ASP A 23 -3.02 -11.93 20.29
N LYS A 24 -2.46 -13.15 20.26
CA LYS A 24 -1.25 -13.49 20.99
C LYS A 24 -0.06 -12.59 20.64
N HIS A 25 0.00 -12.10 19.40
CA HIS A 25 1.09 -11.30 18.88
C HIS A 25 0.72 -9.81 18.72
N GLY A 26 -0.47 -9.39 19.15
CA GLY A 26 -0.95 -8.02 18.96
C GLY A 26 -0.03 -6.94 19.51
N ASN A 27 0.52 -7.16 20.71
CA ASN A 27 1.50 -6.23 21.31
C ASN A 27 2.81 -6.19 20.51
N LEU A 28 3.30 -7.34 20.04
CA LEU A 28 4.50 -7.41 19.21
C LEU A 28 4.29 -6.62 17.90
N PHE A 29 3.20 -6.88 17.19
CA PHE A 29 2.90 -6.21 15.92
C PHE A 29 2.68 -4.71 16.10
N TRP A 30 2.07 -4.28 17.20
CA TRP A 30 1.96 -2.87 17.52
C TRP A 30 3.33 -2.20 17.73
N GLN A 31 4.27 -2.89 18.44
CA GLN A 31 5.64 -2.39 18.59
C GLN A 31 6.36 -2.30 17.25
N VAL A 32 6.20 -3.30 16.39
CA VAL A 32 6.76 -3.30 15.02
C VAL A 32 6.26 -2.10 14.23
N GLU A 33 4.95 -1.85 14.21
CA GLU A 33 4.35 -0.71 13.52
C GLU A 33 4.91 0.65 13.98
N LYS A 34 5.19 0.79 15.27
CA LYS A 34 5.82 2.01 15.81
C LYS A 34 7.30 2.16 15.43
N LEU A 35 7.99 1.06 15.20
CA LEU A 35 9.42 1.07 14.85
C LEU A 35 9.64 1.34 13.35
N ILE A 36 8.77 0.85 12.48
CA ILE A 36 8.97 0.90 11.02
C ILE A 36 9.36 2.30 10.51
N PRO A 37 8.68 3.41 10.89
CA PRO A 37 8.99 4.72 10.30
C PRO A 37 10.37 5.27 10.65
N HIS A 38 11.00 4.78 11.74
CA HIS A 38 12.25 5.34 12.24
C HIS A 38 13.38 4.32 12.34
N HIS A 39 13.05 3.06 12.57
CA HIS A 39 13.99 1.96 12.82
C HIS A 39 13.53 0.67 12.15
N PRO A 40 13.41 0.63 10.79
CA PRO A 40 12.87 -0.53 10.08
C PRO A 40 13.70 -1.81 10.26
N ASP A 41 15.03 -1.70 10.41
CA ASP A 41 15.88 -2.85 10.72
C ASP A 41 15.53 -3.47 12.09
N SER A 42 15.27 -2.63 13.10
CA SER A 42 14.83 -3.09 14.42
C SER A 42 13.45 -3.73 14.37
N ALA A 43 12.56 -3.24 13.49
CA ALA A 43 11.25 -3.84 13.25
C ALA A 43 11.40 -5.26 12.66
N LEU A 44 12.33 -5.47 11.72
CA LEU A 44 12.63 -6.80 11.16
C LEU A 44 13.14 -7.75 12.24
N VAL A 45 14.11 -7.34 13.04
CA VAL A 45 14.63 -8.14 14.17
C VAL A 45 13.53 -8.51 15.17
N LEU A 46 12.56 -7.60 15.38
CA LEU A 46 11.45 -7.87 16.27
C LEU A 46 10.48 -8.90 15.67
N LEU A 47 10.23 -8.86 14.35
CA LEU A 47 9.41 -9.83 13.62
C LEU A 47 10.02 -11.24 13.63
N GLU A 48 11.37 -11.39 13.65
CA GLU A 48 12.06 -12.68 13.74
C GLU A 48 11.76 -13.44 15.05
N LYS A 49 11.27 -12.75 16.10
CA LYS A 49 10.79 -13.42 17.33
C LYS A 49 9.58 -14.31 17.11
N VAL A 50 8.86 -14.13 16.02
CA VAL A 50 7.77 -15.02 15.60
C VAL A 50 8.37 -16.27 14.95
N ARG A 51 8.67 -17.28 15.78
CA ARG A 51 9.38 -18.51 15.35
C ARG A 51 8.52 -19.44 14.48
N ASP A 52 7.21 -19.45 14.68
CA ASP A 52 6.27 -20.29 13.95
C ASP A 52 5.20 -19.46 13.25
N ILE A 53 5.50 -19.05 12.03
CA ILE A 53 4.57 -18.30 11.16
C ILE A 53 3.38 -19.18 10.75
N ASN A 54 3.55 -20.49 10.67
CA ASN A 54 2.47 -21.41 10.28
C ASN A 54 1.46 -21.63 11.42
N GLY A 55 1.89 -21.46 12.66
CA GLY A 55 1.01 -21.51 13.84
C GLY A 55 0.20 -20.23 14.09
N LEU A 56 0.43 -19.16 13.31
CA LEU A 56 -0.35 -17.94 13.38
C LEU A 56 -1.77 -18.15 12.85
N SER A 57 -2.75 -17.46 13.43
CA SER A 57 -4.08 -17.33 12.81
C SER A 57 -3.97 -16.63 11.45
N LEU A 58 -4.95 -16.83 10.56
CA LEU A 58 -4.93 -16.17 9.22
C LEU A 58 -4.80 -14.64 9.33
N ARG A 59 -5.45 -14.03 10.29
CA ARG A 59 -5.36 -12.59 10.58
C ARG A 59 -3.96 -12.17 11.00
N GLU A 60 -3.38 -12.88 11.96
CA GLU A 60 -2.02 -12.59 12.43
C GLU A 60 -0.98 -12.83 11.33
N LYS A 61 -1.15 -13.89 10.53
CA LYS A 61 -0.29 -14.20 9.40
C LYS A 61 -0.34 -13.10 8.33
N ALA A 62 -1.52 -12.61 7.99
CA ALA A 62 -1.68 -11.50 7.06
C ALA A 62 -1.00 -10.21 7.58
N ARG A 63 -1.20 -9.88 8.87
CA ARG A 63 -0.57 -8.73 9.51
C ARG A 63 0.96 -8.88 9.56
N TYR A 64 1.46 -10.06 9.94
CA TYR A 64 2.89 -10.36 9.90
C TYR A 64 3.49 -10.15 8.51
N CYS A 65 2.87 -10.72 7.47
CA CYS A 65 3.35 -10.62 6.10
C CYS A 65 3.38 -9.17 5.59
N LEU A 66 2.35 -8.38 5.93
CA LEU A 66 2.31 -6.96 5.62
C LEU A 66 3.44 -6.19 6.32
N LEU A 67 3.58 -6.35 7.63
CA LEU A 67 4.61 -5.65 8.42
C LEU A 67 6.03 -6.07 8.01
N TRP A 68 6.23 -7.33 7.66
CA TRP A 68 7.50 -7.83 7.14
C TRP A 68 7.87 -7.13 5.81
N THR A 69 6.91 -7.07 4.87
CA THR A 69 7.15 -6.42 3.57
C THR A 69 7.39 -4.93 3.74
N GLU A 70 6.58 -4.25 4.54
CA GLU A 70 6.75 -2.83 4.87
C GLU A 70 8.12 -2.55 5.50
N SER A 71 8.51 -3.33 6.50
CA SER A 71 9.82 -3.14 7.17
C SER A 71 10.99 -3.32 6.19
N ARG A 72 10.89 -4.25 5.24
CA ARG A 72 11.91 -4.45 4.22
C ARG A 72 11.98 -3.29 3.23
N ASP A 73 10.82 -2.80 2.76
CA ASP A 73 10.76 -1.65 1.84
C ASP A 73 11.37 -0.40 2.52
N GLU A 74 10.96 -0.10 3.75
CA GLU A 74 11.48 1.05 4.50
C GLU A 74 12.98 0.91 4.87
N ALA A 75 13.50 -0.31 4.99
CA ALA A 75 14.93 -0.59 5.15
C ALA A 75 15.71 -0.56 3.82
N GLY A 76 15.07 -0.30 2.69
CA GLY A 76 15.69 -0.28 1.37
C GLY A 76 16.12 -1.66 0.86
N LEU A 77 15.56 -2.73 1.39
CA LEU A 77 15.86 -4.11 1.02
C LEU A 77 14.96 -4.56 -0.13
N ARG A 78 15.51 -4.72 -1.33
CA ARG A 78 14.76 -5.15 -2.52
C ARG A 78 14.02 -6.47 -2.31
N HIS A 79 12.84 -6.55 -2.89
CA HIS A 79 12.02 -7.75 -2.94
C HIS A 79 12.26 -8.51 -4.26
N THR A 80 12.25 -9.85 -4.18
CA THR A 80 12.44 -10.73 -5.35
C THR A 80 11.22 -11.59 -5.63
N SER A 81 10.17 -11.53 -4.79
CA SER A 81 8.93 -12.30 -4.92
C SER A 81 7.81 -11.62 -4.15
N ASP A 82 6.59 -11.72 -4.67
CA ASP A 82 5.37 -11.25 -4.00
C ASP A 82 4.73 -12.31 -3.08
N SER A 83 5.34 -13.49 -2.92
CA SER A 83 4.78 -14.63 -2.19
C SER A 83 4.40 -14.32 -0.73
N ILE A 84 5.14 -13.43 -0.07
CA ILE A 84 4.86 -13.03 1.31
C ILE A 84 3.68 -12.06 1.35
N ILE A 85 3.73 -10.98 0.58
CA ILE A 85 2.72 -9.93 0.61
C ILE A 85 1.38 -10.40 0.02
N SER A 86 1.38 -11.39 -0.89
CA SER A 86 0.17 -11.99 -1.44
C SER A 86 -0.74 -12.56 -0.35
N ILE A 87 -0.18 -13.15 0.71
CA ILE A 87 -0.94 -13.66 1.87
C ILE A 87 -1.75 -12.52 2.52
N ALA A 88 -1.15 -11.34 2.65
CA ALA A 88 -1.83 -10.18 3.21
C ALA A 88 -2.92 -9.65 2.27
N THR A 89 -2.63 -9.48 0.97
CA THR A 89 -3.62 -9.01 0.01
C THR A 89 -4.79 -9.97 -0.15
N ASP A 90 -4.56 -11.28 -0.16
CA ASP A 90 -5.62 -12.29 -0.24
C ASP A 90 -6.52 -12.28 0.98
N TYR A 91 -5.96 -12.15 2.18
CA TYR A 91 -6.73 -12.04 3.42
C TYR A 91 -7.56 -10.76 3.47
N TYR A 92 -6.95 -9.60 3.14
CA TYR A 92 -7.61 -8.30 3.24
C TYR A 92 -8.54 -7.98 2.07
N ARG A 93 -8.52 -8.74 0.97
CA ARG A 93 -9.32 -8.48 -0.25
C ARG A 93 -10.81 -8.24 0.01
N THR A 94 -11.37 -8.92 1.00
CA THR A 94 -12.79 -8.83 1.37
C THR A 94 -13.06 -7.94 2.57
N THR A 95 -12.03 -7.34 3.15
CA THR A 95 -12.15 -6.50 4.35
C THR A 95 -12.35 -5.05 3.94
N ARG A 96 -13.32 -4.38 4.54
CA ARG A 96 -13.63 -2.96 4.32
C ARG A 96 -13.58 -2.18 5.63
N GLY A 97 -13.47 -0.84 5.54
CA GLY A 97 -13.54 0.04 6.69
C GLY A 97 -12.34 -0.05 7.64
N CYS A 98 -11.18 -0.51 7.15
CA CYS A 98 -9.96 -0.52 7.93
C CYS A 98 -8.74 -0.12 7.08
N TYR A 99 -7.65 0.23 7.76
CA TYR A 99 -6.41 0.73 7.18
C TYR A 99 -5.59 -0.33 6.39
N TRP A 100 -5.76 -1.60 6.70
CA TRP A 100 -4.87 -2.67 6.22
C TRP A 100 -4.98 -3.02 4.73
N PRO A 101 -6.19 -3.10 4.13
CA PRO A 101 -6.32 -3.48 2.72
C PRO A 101 -5.57 -2.57 1.76
N PRO A 102 -5.76 -1.22 1.77
CA PRO A 102 -5.05 -0.35 0.85
C PRO A 102 -3.54 -0.40 1.06
N LYS A 103 -3.10 -0.53 2.32
CA LYS A 103 -1.68 -0.64 2.66
C LYS A 103 -1.06 -1.94 2.12
N ALA A 104 -1.77 -3.07 2.21
CA ALA A 104 -1.30 -4.35 1.65
C ALA A 104 -1.15 -4.28 0.13
N TRP A 105 -2.11 -3.68 -0.58
CA TRP A 105 -2.00 -3.48 -2.02
C TRP A 105 -0.88 -2.51 -2.40
N PHE A 106 -0.67 -1.44 -1.63
CA PHE A 106 0.43 -0.51 -1.83
C PHE A 106 1.79 -1.22 -1.75
N TYR A 107 2.05 -1.98 -0.68
CA TYR A 107 3.33 -2.68 -0.55
C TYR A 107 3.50 -3.83 -1.54
N ARG A 108 2.41 -4.46 -2.00
CA ARG A 108 2.50 -5.40 -3.12
C ARG A 108 2.92 -4.69 -4.42
N GLY A 109 2.43 -3.48 -4.64
CA GLY A 109 2.88 -2.63 -5.75
C GLY A 109 4.37 -2.33 -5.66
N LYS A 110 4.86 -1.95 -4.47
CA LYS A 110 6.29 -1.72 -4.20
C LYS A 110 7.14 -2.97 -4.51
N VAL A 111 6.66 -4.16 -4.12
CA VAL A 111 7.31 -5.42 -4.45
C VAL A 111 7.42 -5.63 -5.95
N TYR A 112 6.37 -5.31 -6.72
CA TYR A 112 6.41 -5.44 -8.18
C TYR A 112 7.32 -4.38 -8.84
N GLU A 113 7.47 -3.18 -8.27
CA GLU A 113 8.49 -2.22 -8.73
C GLU A 113 9.90 -2.79 -8.53
N ASP A 114 10.20 -3.35 -7.37
CA ASP A 114 11.47 -4.01 -7.09
C ASP A 114 11.78 -5.16 -8.07
N MET A 115 10.74 -5.81 -8.58
CA MET A 115 10.83 -6.90 -9.56
C MET A 115 10.83 -6.40 -11.01
N ASP A 116 10.92 -5.09 -11.25
CA ASP A 116 10.84 -4.46 -12.57
C ASP A 116 9.55 -4.83 -13.36
N GLN A 117 8.41 -4.91 -12.65
CA GLN A 117 7.09 -5.24 -13.21
C GLN A 117 6.08 -4.06 -13.04
N PRO A 118 6.30 -2.94 -13.75
CA PRO A 118 5.54 -1.70 -13.54
C PRO A 118 4.03 -1.84 -13.80
N SER A 119 3.62 -2.71 -14.72
CA SER A 119 2.20 -2.94 -15.00
C SER A 119 1.47 -3.58 -13.82
N LEU A 120 2.10 -4.57 -13.15
CA LEU A 120 1.55 -5.21 -11.96
C LEU A 120 1.60 -4.27 -10.75
N ALA A 121 2.66 -3.46 -10.65
CA ALA A 121 2.73 -2.42 -9.63
C ALA A 121 1.57 -1.44 -9.75
N LEU A 122 1.30 -0.94 -10.96
CA LEU A 122 0.18 -0.04 -11.23
C LEU A 122 -1.17 -0.68 -10.90
N GLU A 123 -1.39 -1.95 -11.28
CA GLU A 123 -2.61 -2.67 -10.91
C GLU A 123 -2.80 -2.71 -9.39
N CYS A 124 -1.74 -3.01 -8.64
CA CYS A 124 -1.80 -3.03 -7.17
C CYS A 124 -2.14 -1.65 -6.59
N TYR A 125 -1.56 -0.57 -7.12
CA TYR A 125 -1.87 0.79 -6.68
C TYR A 125 -3.30 1.20 -6.99
N LEU A 126 -3.83 0.79 -8.14
CA LEU A 126 -5.24 1.00 -8.48
C LEU A 126 -6.18 0.21 -7.56
N ARG A 127 -5.81 -1.02 -7.17
CA ARG A 127 -6.53 -1.78 -6.14
C ARG A 127 -6.50 -1.08 -4.78
N ALA A 128 -5.39 -0.45 -4.41
CA ALA A 128 -5.34 0.36 -3.20
C ALA A 128 -6.31 1.55 -3.26
N LEU A 129 -6.46 2.20 -4.42
CA LEU A 129 -7.38 3.33 -4.63
C LEU A 129 -8.87 2.94 -4.52
N GLU A 130 -9.24 1.66 -4.66
CA GLU A 130 -10.63 1.21 -4.45
C GLU A 130 -11.10 1.44 -2.99
N TYR A 131 -10.17 1.71 -2.06
CA TYR A 131 -10.41 1.99 -0.65
C TYR A 131 -10.30 3.49 -0.33
N GLU A 132 -10.14 4.36 -1.34
CA GLU A 132 -10.06 5.81 -1.13
C GLU A 132 -11.34 6.32 -0.47
N GLY A 133 -11.17 7.13 0.58
CA GLY A 133 -12.30 7.66 1.37
C GLY A 133 -12.74 6.78 2.55
N GLU A 134 -12.25 5.56 2.68
CA GLU A 134 -12.57 4.69 3.82
C GLU A 134 -11.75 5.03 5.09
N ASN A 135 -10.66 5.77 4.95
CA ASN A 135 -9.83 6.26 6.06
C ASN A 135 -9.20 7.63 5.75
N TRP A 136 -8.70 8.32 6.78
CA TRP A 136 -8.17 9.69 6.70
C TRP A 136 -6.65 9.72 6.90
N ASP A 137 -5.93 8.73 6.39
CA ASP A 137 -4.47 8.70 6.44
C ASP A 137 -3.88 9.49 5.26
N TYR A 138 -3.76 10.80 5.44
CA TYR A 138 -3.22 11.70 4.43
C TYR A 138 -1.78 11.36 4.03
N GLU A 139 -0.96 10.87 4.95
CA GLU A 139 0.41 10.47 4.66
C GLU A 139 0.44 9.27 3.71
N PHE A 140 -0.34 8.25 4.01
CA PHE A 140 -0.46 7.06 3.17
C PHE A 140 -0.96 7.43 1.76
N TRP A 141 -2.03 8.22 1.66
CA TRP A 141 -2.58 8.63 0.36
C TRP A 141 -1.61 9.53 -0.42
N GLY A 142 -0.88 10.41 0.27
CA GLY A 142 0.19 11.21 -0.32
C GLY A 142 1.29 10.33 -0.93
N ARG A 143 1.74 9.31 -0.21
CA ARG A 143 2.75 8.33 -0.68
C ARG A 143 2.23 7.53 -1.87
N LEU A 144 1.01 7.01 -1.82
CA LEU A 144 0.40 6.24 -2.92
C LEU A 144 0.30 7.07 -4.20
N TYR A 145 -0.24 8.29 -4.12
CA TYR A 145 -0.35 9.17 -5.28
C TYR A 145 1.02 9.58 -5.83
N ASN A 146 2.01 9.85 -4.96
CA ASN A 146 3.37 10.13 -5.38
C ASN A 146 3.97 8.95 -6.16
N GLN A 147 3.83 7.73 -5.64
CA GLN A 147 4.36 6.53 -6.28
C GLN A 147 3.72 6.27 -7.65
N MET A 148 2.39 6.43 -7.75
CA MET A 148 1.69 6.35 -9.04
C MET A 148 2.16 7.44 -10.02
N GLY A 149 2.35 8.66 -9.52
CA GLY A 149 2.86 9.76 -10.34
C GLY A 149 4.25 9.47 -10.91
N MET A 150 5.16 8.96 -10.08
CA MET A 150 6.51 8.56 -10.52
C MET A 150 6.45 7.43 -11.54
N LEU A 151 5.65 6.39 -11.28
CA LEU A 151 5.49 5.27 -12.19
C LEU A 151 4.95 5.70 -13.58
N TYR A 152 3.98 6.61 -13.63
CA TYR A 152 3.51 7.19 -14.90
C TYR A 152 4.57 8.06 -15.57
N ALA A 153 5.42 8.76 -14.80
CA ALA A 153 6.49 9.57 -15.35
C ALA A 153 7.58 8.71 -16.02
N GLU A 154 7.94 7.58 -15.42
CA GLU A 154 8.86 6.60 -16.00
C GLU A 154 8.36 6.02 -17.33
N GLN A 155 7.04 5.97 -17.52
CA GLN A 155 6.40 5.57 -18.78
C GLN A 155 6.18 6.77 -19.74
N GLU A 156 6.79 7.93 -19.47
CA GLU A 156 6.65 9.17 -20.24
C GLU A 156 5.20 9.71 -20.35
N LEU A 157 4.30 9.21 -19.49
CA LEU A 157 2.89 9.64 -19.42
C LEU A 157 2.73 10.88 -18.53
N TYR A 158 3.46 11.95 -18.85
CA TYR A 158 3.61 13.15 -18.00
C TYR A 158 2.27 13.80 -17.60
N GLY A 159 1.26 13.76 -18.46
CA GLY A 159 -0.08 14.27 -18.13
C GLY A 159 -0.72 13.55 -16.94
N LYS A 160 -0.65 12.21 -16.93
CA LYS A 160 -1.12 11.38 -15.81
C LYS A 160 -0.22 11.54 -14.59
N ALA A 161 1.10 11.52 -14.78
CA ALA A 161 2.07 11.73 -13.72
C ALA A 161 1.76 13.01 -12.94
N MET A 162 1.63 14.14 -13.60
CA MET A 162 1.29 15.43 -12.97
C MET A 162 -0.06 15.41 -12.25
N SER A 163 -1.07 14.71 -12.80
CA SER A 163 -2.38 14.59 -12.15
C SER A 163 -2.25 13.91 -10.78
N PHE A 164 -1.52 12.79 -10.70
CA PHE A 164 -1.30 12.07 -9.44
C PHE A 164 -0.39 12.84 -8.50
N LEU A 165 0.68 13.45 -8.99
CA LEU A 165 1.57 14.28 -8.16
C LEU A 165 0.87 15.49 -7.54
N ARG A 166 -0.07 16.13 -8.25
CA ARG A 166 -0.89 17.20 -7.68
C ARG A 166 -1.82 16.68 -6.57
N LYS A 167 -2.37 15.46 -6.71
CA LYS A 167 -3.11 14.82 -5.63
C LYS A 167 -2.21 14.55 -4.42
N ALA A 168 -0.99 14.05 -4.63
CA ALA A 168 -0.01 13.85 -3.56
C ALA A 168 0.30 15.17 -2.83
N SER A 169 0.58 16.24 -3.57
CA SER A 169 0.83 17.58 -3.01
C SER A 169 -0.34 18.07 -2.14
N ALA A 170 -1.59 17.84 -2.55
CA ALA A 170 -2.76 18.19 -1.77
C ALA A 170 -2.83 17.41 -0.44
N GLN A 171 -2.43 16.13 -0.41
CA GLN A 171 -2.38 15.35 0.83
C GLN A 171 -1.30 15.88 1.78
N TYR A 172 -0.10 16.20 1.28
CA TYR A 172 0.97 16.78 2.10
C TYR A 172 0.62 18.18 2.62
N GLN A 173 -0.17 18.95 1.87
CA GLN A 173 -0.71 20.23 2.35
C GLN A 173 -1.64 20.03 3.57
N LEU A 174 -2.49 19.00 3.55
CA LEU A 174 -3.37 18.67 4.69
C LEU A 174 -2.58 18.22 5.93
N LEU A 175 -1.38 17.67 5.74
CA LEU A 175 -0.45 17.31 6.82
C LEU A 175 0.35 18.51 7.35
N ASN A 176 0.26 19.69 6.73
CA ASN A 176 1.17 20.83 6.93
C ASN A 176 2.66 20.47 6.68
N ASP A 177 2.91 19.49 5.84
CA ASP A 177 4.27 19.12 5.40
C ASP A 177 4.68 19.96 4.18
N ALA A 178 5.17 21.17 4.45
CA ALA A 178 5.63 22.08 3.41
C ALA A 178 6.81 21.52 2.61
N ALA A 179 7.72 20.80 3.24
CA ALA A 179 8.89 20.23 2.56
C ALA A 179 8.48 19.10 1.60
N GLY A 180 7.57 18.21 2.02
CA GLY A 180 6.97 17.19 1.17
C GLY A 180 6.22 17.80 0.00
N GLN A 181 5.44 18.85 0.25
CA GLN A 181 4.70 19.57 -0.79
C GLN A 181 5.63 20.20 -1.82
N ASP A 182 6.66 20.93 -1.40
CA ASP A 182 7.61 21.62 -2.30
C ASP A 182 8.38 20.63 -3.17
N ARG A 183 8.79 19.49 -2.60
CA ARG A 183 9.44 18.41 -3.36
C ARG A 183 8.55 17.91 -4.49
N ILE A 184 7.29 17.61 -4.20
CA ILE A 184 6.32 17.12 -5.19
C ILE A 184 6.04 18.19 -6.27
N LEU A 185 5.88 19.46 -5.89
CA LEU A 185 5.64 20.55 -6.84
C LEU A 185 6.85 20.79 -7.76
N THR A 186 8.05 20.52 -7.28
CA THR A 186 9.27 20.57 -8.11
C THR A 186 9.24 19.51 -9.20
N GLU A 187 8.84 18.26 -8.86
CA GLU A 187 8.65 17.21 -9.87
C GLU A 187 7.54 17.55 -10.86
N VAL A 188 6.41 18.12 -10.41
CA VAL A 188 5.34 18.58 -11.31
C VAL A 188 5.87 19.58 -12.32
N LYS A 189 6.62 20.60 -11.91
CA LYS A 189 7.22 21.61 -12.82
C LYS A 189 8.17 20.97 -13.83
N LYS A 190 8.99 20.03 -13.39
CA LYS A 190 9.90 19.28 -14.26
C LYS A 190 9.13 18.54 -15.36
N TYR A 191 8.05 17.83 -15.01
CA TYR A 191 7.25 17.10 -16.00
C TYR A 191 6.38 18.00 -16.87
N GLU A 192 5.98 19.19 -16.41
CA GLU A 192 5.37 20.23 -17.25
C GLU A 192 6.35 20.66 -18.35
N MET A 193 7.59 20.97 -18.01
CA MET A 193 8.64 21.34 -18.98
C MET A 193 8.93 20.21 -19.97
N LEU A 194 9.02 18.96 -19.51
CA LEU A 194 9.23 17.80 -20.38
C LEU A 194 8.06 17.58 -21.33
N ARG A 195 6.83 17.63 -20.86
CA ARG A 195 5.62 17.52 -21.69
C ARG A 195 5.60 18.57 -22.78
N ASP A 196 5.91 19.83 -22.44
CA ASP A 196 5.85 20.94 -23.36
C ASP A 196 7.01 20.87 -24.39
N SER A 197 8.17 20.32 -24.01
CA SER A 197 9.28 20.06 -24.94
C SER A 197 8.99 18.93 -25.94
N ILE A 198 8.19 17.93 -25.56
CA ILE A 198 7.77 16.80 -26.41
C ILE A 198 6.66 17.20 -27.40
N GLY A 199 6.13 18.45 -27.33
CA GLY A 199 4.92 18.92 -28.01
C GLY A 199 4.89 18.89 -29.54
N SER A 200 5.79 18.15 -30.22
CA SER A 200 5.68 17.86 -31.66
C SER A 200 4.81 16.62 -31.93
N LEU A 201 4.04 16.66 -33.01
CA LEU A 201 3.13 15.57 -33.45
C LEU A 201 3.81 14.18 -33.52
N SER A 202 5.08 14.12 -33.90
CA SER A 202 5.85 12.88 -34.03
C SER A 202 6.15 12.22 -32.66
N ALA A 203 6.39 13.01 -31.62
CA ALA A 203 6.60 12.50 -30.28
C ALA A 203 5.29 11.95 -29.66
N ARG A 204 4.15 12.60 -29.93
CA ARG A 204 2.81 12.08 -29.52
C ARG A 204 2.49 10.73 -30.14
N GLU A 205 2.87 10.55 -31.41
CA GLU A 205 2.66 9.29 -32.13
C GLU A 205 3.54 8.16 -31.57
N SER A 206 4.79 8.47 -31.23
CA SER A 206 5.70 7.53 -30.56
C SER A 206 5.19 7.13 -29.16
N ILE A 207 4.68 8.08 -28.36
CA ILE A 207 4.07 7.83 -27.05
C ILE A 207 2.80 7.00 -27.18
N TYR A 208 1.96 7.24 -28.19
CA TYR A 208 0.77 6.44 -28.46
C TYR A 208 1.12 4.99 -28.81
N GLN A 209 2.16 4.78 -29.62
CA GLN A 209 2.64 3.42 -29.97
C GLN A 209 3.26 2.69 -28.75
N ILE A 210 3.97 3.40 -27.87
CA ILE A 210 4.51 2.83 -26.63
C ILE A 210 3.38 2.46 -25.68
N THR A 211 2.39 3.35 -25.48
CA THR A 211 1.20 3.07 -24.64
C THR A 211 0.34 1.93 -25.17
N SER A 212 0.26 1.73 -26.48
CA SER A 212 -0.49 0.61 -27.07
C SER A 212 0.22 -0.73 -26.89
N ARG A 213 1.56 -0.76 -26.74
CA ARG A 213 2.33 -1.98 -26.43
C ARG A 213 2.19 -2.43 -24.98
N TYR A 214 2.01 -1.50 -24.05
CA TYR A 214 1.81 -1.80 -22.63
C TYR A 214 0.32 -1.83 -22.28
N ASP A 215 -0.54 -2.44 -23.02
CA ASP A 215 -2.00 -2.58 -22.94
C ASP A 215 -2.64 -2.09 -21.62
N VAL A 216 -2.61 -0.77 -21.40
CA VAL A 216 -3.18 -0.11 -20.20
C VAL A 216 -4.70 0.09 -20.39
N ARG A 217 -5.33 -0.53 -21.40
CA ARG A 217 -6.72 -0.36 -21.80
C ARG A 217 -7.80 -0.87 -20.84
N PRO A 218 -7.58 -1.87 -19.99
CA PRO A 218 -8.66 -2.32 -19.09
C PRO A 218 -9.05 -1.34 -18.00
N ILE A 219 -8.21 -0.34 -17.72
CA ILE A 219 -8.36 0.54 -16.53
C ILE A 219 -9.33 1.71 -16.79
N ARG A 220 -9.71 1.97 -18.04
CA ARG A 220 -10.46 3.18 -18.42
C ARG A 220 -11.97 3.05 -18.29
N GLU A 221 -12.52 1.85 -18.31
CA GLU A 221 -13.98 1.64 -18.36
C GLU A 221 -14.62 1.54 -16.97
N ASP A 222 -13.87 1.14 -15.95
CA ASP A 222 -14.40 0.98 -14.59
C ASP A 222 -14.40 2.29 -13.76
N LEU A 223 -13.67 3.33 -14.19
CA LEU A 223 -13.65 4.63 -13.49
C LEU A 223 -14.72 5.62 -13.99
N SER A 224 -15.56 5.23 -14.96
CA SER A 224 -16.62 6.07 -15.52
C SER A 224 -18.04 5.61 -15.16
N LYS A 225 -18.17 4.64 -14.27
CA LYS A 225 -19.42 4.19 -13.63
C LYS A 225 -19.32 4.41 -12.13
#